data_7013f6b1c1a77580b9fd854a893ed3b9
#
_entry.id   7013f6b1c1a77580b9fd854a893ed3b9
#
_cell.length_a   1.000
_cell.length_b   1.000
_cell.length_c   1.000
_cell.angle_alpha   90.00
_cell.angle_beta   90.00
_cell.angle_gamma   90.00
#
_symmetry.space_group_name_H-M   'P 1'
#
loop_
_entity.id
_entity.type
_entity.pdbx_description
1 polymer ?
#
loop_
_entity_poly.entity_id
_entity_poly.type
_entity_poly.pdbx_seq_one_letter_code
_entity_poly.pdbx_strand_id
1 'polypeptide(L)'
;VEAVHYGESVDLTSADIVFLGGGPDREQKLASEVLLGMREELRTYVEGDGALLAICGGYQILGSNWLMGDESVEGLSILDLKTVRAGAGFDRLIENIALESELSPQPVVGYENHAGRTKLGASLNPFGKVVSNVGHGNDDDSGCDGTLYRNCIGTYLHGPLLGKNPAIADHLIAAAMERRLGSKVELVALEDEVELAANAYMAKRLGVPGA
;
A
#
# COMPACT_ATOMS: atom_id res chain seq x y z
N VAL A 1 -0.99 12.51 15.00
CA VAL A 1 -0.10 12.06 13.92
C VAL A 1 1.29 12.57 14.24
N GLU A 2 2.25 11.67 14.27
CA GLU A 2 3.66 11.98 14.45
C GLU A 2 4.37 11.76 13.11
N ALA A 3 5.10 12.78 12.63
CA ALA A 3 5.93 12.67 11.45
C ALA A 3 7.36 12.37 11.90
N VAL A 4 7.96 11.31 11.37
CA VAL A 4 9.36 10.95 11.66
C VAL A 4 10.24 11.57 10.59
N HIS A 5 11.14 12.47 11.00
CA HIS A 5 12.05 13.14 10.09
C HIS A 5 13.39 12.41 10.00
N TYR A 6 14.18 12.74 8.97
CA TYR A 6 15.51 12.17 8.81
C TYR A 6 16.38 12.39 10.05
N GLY A 7 16.96 11.29 10.56
CA GLY A 7 17.78 11.29 11.77
C GLY A 7 17.02 11.14 13.09
N GLU A 8 15.69 11.10 13.05
CA GLU A 8 14.86 10.80 14.21
C GLU A 8 14.61 9.28 14.33
N SER A 9 14.36 8.85 15.54
CA SER A 9 13.89 7.48 15.85
C SER A 9 12.49 7.54 16.42
N VAL A 10 11.68 6.53 16.15
CA VAL A 10 10.33 6.40 16.67
C VAL A 10 10.18 5.05 17.37
N ASP A 11 9.46 5.04 18.48
CA ASP A 11 9.07 3.81 19.15
C ASP A 11 7.81 3.22 18.49
N LEU A 12 8.00 2.24 17.62
CA LEU A 12 6.90 1.57 16.91
C LEU A 12 6.01 0.74 17.85
N THR A 13 6.43 0.45 19.08
CA THR A 13 5.58 -0.29 20.04
C THR A 13 4.38 0.55 20.48
N SER A 14 4.52 1.88 20.45
CA SER A 14 3.48 2.85 20.78
C SER A 14 2.63 3.26 19.57
N ALA A 15 3.06 2.93 18.35
CA ALA A 15 2.35 3.30 17.13
C ALA A 15 1.09 2.43 16.93
N ASP A 16 -0.03 3.07 16.67
CA ASP A 16 -1.28 2.39 16.34
C ASP A 16 -1.34 2.03 14.85
N ILE A 17 -0.99 2.99 13.98
CA ILE A 17 -0.93 2.83 12.53
C ILE A 17 0.39 3.40 12.04
N VAL A 18 1.08 2.66 11.18
CA VAL A 18 2.29 3.14 10.48
C VAL A 18 1.96 3.42 9.03
N PHE A 19 2.39 4.57 8.53
CA PHE A 19 2.24 4.96 7.14
C PHE A 19 3.60 5.19 6.50
N LEU A 20 3.86 4.48 5.39
CA LEU A 20 5.04 4.66 4.54
C LEU A 20 4.61 5.23 3.20
N GLY A 21 4.87 6.49 2.96
CA GLY A 21 4.55 7.16 1.70
C GLY A 21 5.56 6.85 0.59
N GLY A 22 5.15 7.16 -0.63
CA GLY A 22 6.08 7.33 -1.75
C GLY A 22 6.65 8.74 -1.78
N GLY A 23 7.59 8.99 -2.70
CA GLY A 23 8.18 10.31 -2.89
C GLY A 23 9.19 10.32 -4.05
N PRO A 24 9.81 11.47 -4.35
CA PRO A 24 10.91 11.55 -5.29
C PRO A 24 12.11 10.70 -4.84
N ASP A 25 12.90 10.21 -5.79
CA ASP A 25 14.01 9.26 -5.55
C ASP A 25 14.98 9.72 -4.46
N ARG A 26 15.28 11.02 -4.41
CA ARG A 26 16.21 11.61 -3.43
C ARG A 26 15.69 11.46 -2.00
N GLU A 27 14.45 11.83 -1.78
CA GLU A 27 13.79 11.75 -0.46
C GLU A 27 13.58 10.31 -0.05
N GLN A 28 13.26 9.44 -1.00
CA GLN A 28 13.17 7.99 -0.75
C GLN A 28 14.51 7.39 -0.32
N LYS A 29 15.63 7.83 -0.89
CA LYS A 29 16.96 7.38 -0.48
C LYS A 29 17.24 7.71 0.99
N LEU A 30 16.96 8.96 1.39
CA LEU A 30 17.13 9.38 2.78
C LEU A 30 16.21 8.60 3.72
N ALA A 31 14.96 8.39 3.33
CA ALA A 31 14.02 7.60 4.11
C ALA A 31 14.48 6.13 4.21
N SER A 32 15.03 5.54 3.15
CA SER A 32 15.50 4.16 3.16
C SER A 32 16.65 3.93 4.15
N GLU A 33 17.57 4.88 4.28
CA GLU A 33 18.66 4.80 5.25
C GLU A 33 18.14 4.72 6.69
N VAL A 34 17.14 5.54 7.04
CA VAL A 34 16.47 5.49 8.35
C VAL A 34 15.71 4.18 8.54
N LEU A 35 14.90 3.78 7.55
CA LEU A 35 14.07 2.59 7.61
C LEU A 35 14.91 1.30 7.70
N LEU A 36 16.06 1.24 7.02
CA LEU A 36 16.99 0.11 7.14
C LEU A 36 17.54 -0.03 8.57
N GLY A 37 17.76 1.09 9.26
CA GLY A 37 18.14 1.10 10.68
C GLY A 37 17.01 0.59 11.61
N MET A 38 15.76 0.66 11.18
CA MET A 38 14.57 0.24 11.92
C MET A 38 13.97 -1.08 11.42
N ARG A 39 14.70 -1.84 10.61
CA ARG A 39 14.21 -3.07 9.94
C ARG A 39 13.57 -4.07 10.92
N GLU A 40 14.25 -4.36 12.02
CA GLU A 40 13.76 -5.36 12.98
C GLU A 40 12.56 -4.88 13.80
N GLU A 41 12.50 -3.60 14.12
CA GLU A 41 11.35 -2.99 14.77
C GLU A 41 10.12 -3.02 13.85
N LEU A 42 10.29 -2.64 12.57
CA LEU A 42 9.23 -2.70 11.57
C LEU A 42 8.78 -4.15 11.30
N ARG A 43 9.73 -5.09 11.23
CA ARG A 43 9.40 -6.51 11.11
C ARG A 43 8.58 -6.99 12.30
N THR A 44 9.03 -6.68 13.51
CA THR A 44 8.33 -7.04 14.75
C THR A 44 6.94 -6.41 14.79
N TYR A 45 6.80 -5.16 14.34
CA TYR A 45 5.52 -4.48 14.26
C TYR A 45 4.54 -5.18 13.30
N VAL A 46 4.99 -5.54 12.09
CA VAL A 46 4.18 -6.22 11.08
C VAL A 46 3.81 -7.64 11.54
N GLU A 47 4.77 -8.40 12.07
CA GLU A 47 4.53 -9.76 12.58
C GLU A 47 3.64 -9.77 13.84
N GLY A 48 3.61 -8.69 14.58
CA GLY A 48 2.74 -8.44 15.73
C GLY A 48 1.37 -7.86 15.36
N ASP A 49 0.89 -8.06 14.12
CA ASP A 49 -0.39 -7.58 13.59
C ASP A 49 -0.55 -6.06 13.61
N GLY A 50 0.56 -5.31 13.52
CA GLY A 50 0.54 -3.86 13.39
C GLY A 50 -0.12 -3.41 12.09
N ALA A 51 -1.00 -2.41 12.16
CA ALA A 51 -1.65 -1.83 11.00
C ALA A 51 -0.67 -0.94 10.22
N LEU A 52 -0.29 -1.36 9.00
CA LEU A 52 0.66 -0.63 8.18
C LEU A 52 0.08 -0.39 6.77
N LEU A 53 0.15 0.85 6.33
CA LEU A 53 -0.16 1.23 4.95
C LEU A 53 1.10 1.75 4.26
N ALA A 54 1.49 1.10 3.17
CA ALA A 54 2.66 1.46 2.38
C ALA A 54 2.27 1.76 0.92
N ILE A 55 2.61 2.96 0.46
CA ILE A 55 2.25 3.44 -0.89
C ILE A 55 3.49 3.58 -1.77
N CYS A 56 3.44 3.02 -2.98
CA CYS A 56 4.43 3.21 -4.04
C CYS A 56 5.86 2.87 -3.56
N GLY A 57 6.76 3.84 -3.40
CA GLY A 57 8.11 3.62 -2.87
C GLY A 57 8.12 3.00 -1.47
N GLY A 58 7.18 3.41 -0.61
CA GLY A 58 6.99 2.80 0.70
C GLY A 58 6.58 1.31 0.62
N TYR A 59 5.81 0.94 -0.40
CA TYR A 59 5.49 -0.46 -0.68
C TYR A 59 6.71 -1.24 -1.18
N GLN A 60 7.46 -0.68 -2.12
CA GLN A 60 8.63 -1.33 -2.70
C GLN A 60 9.70 -1.65 -1.65
N ILE A 61 9.96 -0.72 -0.71
CA ILE A 61 11.02 -0.88 0.29
C ILE A 61 10.74 -2.01 1.28
N LEU A 62 9.48 -2.44 1.45
CA LEU A 62 9.15 -3.59 2.30
C LEU A 62 9.72 -4.91 1.77
N GLY A 63 10.03 -4.97 0.48
CA GLY A 63 10.60 -6.14 -0.18
C GLY A 63 12.10 -6.31 0.00
N SER A 64 12.66 -7.25 -0.75
CA SER A 64 14.11 -7.53 -0.75
C SER A 64 14.94 -6.44 -1.43
N ASN A 65 14.34 -5.75 -2.38
CA ASN A 65 14.93 -4.62 -3.09
C ASN A 65 13.83 -3.68 -3.60
N TRP A 66 14.21 -2.45 -3.89
CA TRP A 66 13.37 -1.47 -4.54
C TRP A 66 14.15 -0.69 -5.60
N LEU A 67 13.47 0.10 -6.43
CA LEU A 67 14.10 0.84 -7.52
C LEU A 67 14.23 2.32 -7.16
N MET A 68 15.44 2.84 -7.39
CA MET A 68 15.74 4.26 -7.34
C MET A 68 16.32 4.68 -8.70
N GLY A 69 15.52 5.31 -9.53
CA GLY A 69 15.91 5.55 -10.92
C GLY A 69 16.23 4.22 -11.62
N ASP A 70 17.48 4.05 -12.04
CA ASP A 70 18.00 2.85 -12.70
C ASP A 70 18.70 1.87 -11.77
N GLU A 71 18.87 2.24 -10.50
CA GLU A 71 19.59 1.44 -9.52
C GLU A 71 18.63 0.58 -8.69
N SER A 72 19.01 -0.67 -8.47
CA SER A 72 18.35 -1.54 -7.48
C SER A 72 18.99 -1.32 -6.12
N VAL A 73 18.19 -0.93 -5.15
CA VAL A 73 18.62 -0.63 -3.78
C VAL A 73 18.09 -1.71 -2.85
N GLU A 74 18.85 -2.03 -1.79
CA GLU A 74 18.42 -2.97 -0.77
C GLU A 74 17.14 -2.50 -0.08
N GLY A 75 16.17 -3.40 0.08
CA GLY A 75 14.94 -3.19 0.83
C GLY A 75 14.99 -3.77 2.24
N LEU A 76 13.89 -3.66 2.94
CA LEU A 76 13.75 -4.13 4.32
C LEU A 76 13.64 -5.66 4.44
N SER A 77 13.31 -6.34 3.36
CA SER A 77 13.05 -7.80 3.35
C SER A 77 12.06 -8.24 4.43
N ILE A 78 11.06 -7.41 4.71
CA ILE A 78 9.96 -7.74 5.64
C ILE A 78 8.95 -8.62 4.94
N LEU A 79 8.64 -8.30 3.68
CA LEU A 79 7.70 -9.05 2.86
C LEU A 79 8.46 -9.78 1.73
N ASP A 80 7.98 -10.97 1.38
CA ASP A 80 8.51 -11.79 0.27
C ASP A 80 8.08 -11.18 -1.07
N LEU A 81 8.61 -10.01 -1.38
CA LEU A 81 8.39 -9.34 -2.65
C LEU A 81 9.69 -8.76 -3.22
N LYS A 82 9.70 -8.58 -4.53
CA LYS A 82 10.83 -8.02 -5.24
C LYS A 82 10.35 -7.05 -6.31
N THR A 83 10.91 -5.84 -6.30
CA THR A 83 10.63 -4.84 -7.32
C THR A 83 11.77 -4.78 -8.32
N VAL A 84 11.43 -4.94 -9.60
CA VAL A 84 12.37 -4.86 -10.71
C VAL A 84 11.94 -3.76 -11.67
N ARG A 85 12.90 -3.23 -12.44
CA ARG A 85 12.57 -2.35 -13.55
C ARG A 85 12.05 -3.16 -14.71
N ALA A 86 11.05 -2.65 -15.40
CA ALA A 86 10.71 -3.14 -16.73
C ALA A 86 11.91 -2.93 -17.67
N GLY A 87 12.04 -3.79 -18.69
CA GLY A 87 13.13 -3.73 -19.66
C GLY A 87 13.20 -2.37 -20.39
N ALA A 88 14.29 -2.16 -21.13
CA ALA A 88 14.48 -0.94 -21.90
C ALA A 88 13.29 -0.66 -22.85
N GLY A 89 12.77 0.57 -22.79
CA GLY A 89 11.62 0.99 -23.60
C GLY A 89 10.26 0.85 -22.89
N PHE A 90 10.21 0.36 -21.65
CA PHE A 90 8.98 0.36 -20.86
C PHE A 90 8.85 1.64 -20.05
N ASP A 91 7.74 2.32 -20.25
CA ASP A 91 7.42 3.56 -19.57
C ASP A 91 6.88 3.32 -18.16
N ARG A 92 6.70 4.41 -17.42
CA ARG A 92 5.98 4.39 -16.16
C ARG A 92 4.52 3.98 -16.39
N LEU A 93 3.99 3.18 -15.49
CA LEU A 93 2.56 2.92 -15.42
C LEU A 93 1.89 4.11 -14.76
N ILE A 94 1.06 4.82 -15.52
CA ILE A 94 0.37 6.05 -15.10
C ILE A 94 -1.07 5.95 -15.55
N GLU A 95 -1.94 5.49 -14.67
CA GLU A 95 -3.34 5.23 -15.02
C GLU A 95 -4.23 5.40 -13.77
N ASN A 96 -5.53 5.60 -13.99
CA ASN A 96 -6.50 5.33 -12.94
C ASN A 96 -6.74 3.82 -12.89
N ILE A 97 -6.98 3.31 -11.70
CA ILE A 97 -7.10 1.87 -11.47
C ILE A 97 -8.25 1.57 -10.52
N ALA A 98 -8.92 0.46 -10.73
CA ALA A 98 -9.91 -0.08 -9.82
C ALA A 98 -9.61 -1.54 -9.52
N LEU A 99 -9.78 -1.94 -8.26
CA LEU A 99 -9.50 -3.28 -7.77
C LEU A 99 -10.75 -3.89 -7.11
N GLU A 100 -10.91 -5.20 -7.26
CA GLU A 100 -11.67 -6.01 -6.31
C GLU A 100 -10.74 -6.43 -5.17
N SER A 101 -11.12 -6.13 -3.93
CA SER A 101 -10.38 -6.48 -2.73
C SER A 101 -11.30 -7.09 -1.68
N GLU A 102 -10.83 -8.10 -0.97
CA GLU A 102 -11.57 -8.71 0.14
C GLU A 102 -11.83 -7.75 1.31
N LEU A 103 -11.08 -6.64 1.36
CA LEU A 103 -11.24 -5.62 2.41
C LEU A 103 -12.34 -4.60 2.12
N SER A 104 -12.99 -4.65 0.95
CA SER A 104 -14.00 -3.66 0.60
C SER A 104 -15.14 -4.29 -0.21
N PRO A 105 -16.41 -4.02 0.14
CA PRO A 105 -17.55 -4.43 -0.67
C PRO A 105 -17.70 -3.59 -1.95
N GLN A 106 -17.08 -2.40 -2.01
CA GLN A 106 -17.00 -1.58 -3.21
C GLN A 106 -15.65 -1.76 -3.90
N PRO A 107 -15.54 -1.52 -5.21
CA PRO A 107 -14.25 -1.46 -5.88
C PRO A 107 -13.31 -0.46 -5.21
N VAL A 108 -12.07 -0.84 -4.95
CA VAL A 108 -11.05 0.07 -4.44
C VAL A 108 -10.53 0.89 -5.61
N VAL A 109 -10.73 2.19 -5.60
CA VAL A 109 -10.34 3.09 -6.70
C VAL A 109 -9.15 3.95 -6.31
N GLY A 110 -8.25 4.17 -7.27
CA GLY A 110 -7.06 4.98 -7.07
C GLY A 110 -6.41 5.38 -8.38
N TYR A 111 -5.16 5.79 -8.26
CA TYR A 111 -4.32 6.24 -9.35
C TYR A 111 -2.92 5.65 -9.17
N GLU A 112 -2.38 5.03 -10.20
CA GLU A 112 -1.02 4.49 -10.19
C GLU A 112 -0.05 5.40 -10.94
N ASN A 113 1.20 5.51 -10.44
CA ASN A 113 2.27 6.23 -11.10
C ASN A 113 3.63 5.68 -10.65
N HIS A 114 4.09 4.62 -11.28
CA HIS A 114 5.34 3.97 -10.90
C HIS A 114 6.07 3.35 -12.10
N ALA A 115 7.38 3.17 -11.97
CA ALA A 115 8.22 2.49 -12.96
C ALA A 115 8.56 1.03 -12.55
N GLY A 116 8.46 0.72 -11.26
CA GLY A 116 8.74 -0.61 -10.74
C GLY A 116 7.70 -1.64 -11.14
N ARG A 117 8.12 -2.89 -11.33
CA ARG A 117 7.28 -4.08 -11.46
C ARG A 117 7.53 -4.95 -10.26
N THR A 118 6.52 -5.10 -9.41
CA THR A 118 6.63 -5.86 -8.18
C THR A 118 6.14 -7.29 -8.38
N LYS A 119 7.00 -8.23 -8.03
CA LYS A 119 6.69 -9.66 -8.02
C LYS A 119 6.48 -10.11 -6.58
N LEU A 120 5.33 -10.71 -6.31
CA LEU A 120 5.02 -11.31 -5.02
C LEU A 120 5.58 -12.72 -4.96
N GLY A 121 6.16 -13.09 -3.82
CA GLY A 121 6.49 -14.47 -3.49
C GLY A 121 5.25 -15.29 -3.14
N ALA A 122 5.42 -16.60 -3.06
CA ALA A 122 4.31 -17.54 -2.89
C ALA A 122 3.57 -17.42 -1.54
N SER A 123 4.16 -16.74 -0.57
CA SER A 123 3.57 -16.52 0.76
C SER A 123 2.66 -15.29 0.85
N LEU A 124 2.59 -14.49 -0.20
CA LEU A 124 1.83 -13.23 -0.21
C LEU A 124 0.60 -13.32 -1.11
N ASN A 125 -0.47 -12.71 -0.64
CA ASN A 125 -1.66 -12.45 -1.45
C ASN A 125 -1.64 -11.03 -1.99
N PRO A 126 -2.17 -10.77 -3.19
CA PRO A 126 -2.35 -9.42 -3.67
C PRO A 126 -3.37 -8.67 -2.79
N PHE A 127 -3.23 -7.35 -2.69
CA PHE A 127 -4.23 -6.50 -2.05
C PHE A 127 -5.56 -6.49 -2.81
N GLY A 128 -5.51 -6.57 -4.13
CA GLY A 128 -6.70 -6.72 -4.95
C GLY A 128 -6.40 -7.12 -6.39
N LYS A 129 -7.46 -7.51 -7.11
CA LYS A 129 -7.42 -7.82 -8.54
C LYS A 129 -7.86 -6.62 -9.35
N VAL A 130 -7.14 -6.31 -10.41
CA VAL A 130 -7.50 -5.23 -11.35
C VAL A 130 -8.80 -5.58 -12.06
N VAL A 131 -9.75 -4.65 -12.07
CA VAL A 131 -11.03 -4.80 -12.74
C VAL A 131 -11.13 -3.87 -13.95
N SER A 132 -11.97 -4.27 -14.92
CA SER A 132 -12.26 -3.50 -16.13
C SER A 132 -11.07 -3.30 -17.07
N ASN A 133 -9.97 -4.01 -16.88
CA ASN A 133 -8.72 -3.89 -17.65
C ASN A 133 -8.21 -2.43 -17.74
N VAL A 134 -8.43 -1.65 -16.69
CA VAL A 134 -7.95 -0.28 -16.55
C VAL A 134 -6.95 -0.24 -15.40
N GLY A 135 -5.74 0.20 -15.72
CA GLY A 135 -4.60 0.11 -14.80
C GLY A 135 -3.87 -1.23 -14.89
N HIS A 136 -2.74 -1.31 -14.23
CA HIS A 136 -1.82 -2.44 -14.30
C HIS A 136 -1.56 -3.07 -12.92
N GLY A 137 -1.40 -2.20 -11.90
CA GLY A 137 -1.06 -2.62 -10.55
C GLY A 137 0.41 -3.05 -10.42
N ASN A 138 0.64 -4.23 -9.87
CA ASN A 138 2.00 -4.69 -9.56
C ASN A 138 2.93 -4.79 -10.78
N ASP A 139 2.41 -5.22 -11.91
CA ASP A 139 3.16 -5.37 -13.17
C ASP A 139 2.24 -5.41 -14.39
N ASP A 140 2.85 -5.55 -15.56
CA ASP A 140 2.13 -5.51 -16.85
C ASP A 140 1.17 -6.68 -17.08
N ASP A 141 1.34 -7.81 -16.37
CA ASP A 141 0.70 -9.09 -16.70
C ASP A 141 -0.10 -9.73 -15.55
N SER A 142 0.18 -9.38 -14.29
CA SER A 142 -0.39 -10.08 -13.12
C SER A 142 -1.89 -9.84 -12.94
N GLY A 143 -2.39 -8.70 -13.43
CA GLY A 143 -3.77 -8.29 -13.20
C GLY A 143 -4.11 -8.06 -11.71
N CYS A 144 -3.11 -7.77 -10.90
CA CYS A 144 -3.24 -7.58 -9.46
C CYS A 144 -2.46 -6.34 -9.01
N ASP A 145 -2.89 -5.70 -7.94
CA ASP A 145 -2.13 -4.67 -7.26
C ASP A 145 -1.83 -5.01 -5.81
N GLY A 146 -0.69 -4.51 -5.39
CA GLY A 146 -0.28 -4.50 -4.00
C GLY A 146 -0.06 -5.86 -3.39
N THR A 147 -0.05 -5.86 -2.07
CA THR A 147 -0.07 -7.06 -1.23
C THR A 147 -0.85 -6.80 0.05
N LEU A 148 -1.48 -7.85 0.54
CA LEU A 148 -2.09 -7.89 1.86
C LEU A 148 -1.40 -9.00 2.65
N TYR A 149 -0.71 -8.62 3.72
CA TYR A 149 -0.07 -9.54 4.64
C TYR A 149 -0.41 -9.16 6.07
N ARG A 150 -1.21 -10.00 6.76
CA ARG A 150 -1.78 -9.64 8.06
C ARG A 150 -2.53 -8.29 7.95
N ASN A 151 -2.16 -7.29 8.74
CA ASN A 151 -2.69 -5.93 8.67
C ASN A 151 -1.75 -4.95 7.92
N CYS A 152 -0.81 -5.48 7.14
CA CYS A 152 0.07 -4.70 6.30
C CYS A 152 -0.47 -4.66 4.87
N ILE A 153 -0.81 -3.47 4.39
CA ILE A 153 -1.26 -3.19 3.03
C ILE A 153 -0.14 -2.46 2.30
N GLY A 154 0.39 -3.07 1.24
CA GLY A 154 1.26 -2.40 0.28
C GLY A 154 0.51 -2.22 -1.03
N THR A 155 0.61 -1.06 -1.69
CA THR A 155 -0.12 -0.80 -2.94
C THR A 155 0.56 0.29 -3.78
N TYR A 156 0.29 0.28 -5.08
CA TYR A 156 0.65 1.38 -5.97
C TYR A 156 -0.45 2.44 -6.10
N LEU A 157 -1.60 2.23 -5.48
CA LEU A 157 -2.70 3.20 -5.53
C LEU A 157 -2.36 4.45 -4.73
N HIS A 158 -2.21 5.55 -5.43
CA HIS A 158 -2.12 6.89 -4.85
C HIS A 158 -3.50 7.47 -4.55
N GLY A 159 -3.50 8.55 -3.81
CA GLY A 159 -4.63 9.12 -3.15
C GLY A 159 -5.52 10.15 -3.86
N PRO A 160 -6.44 10.53 -3.07
CA PRO A 160 -6.60 10.12 -1.66
C PRO A 160 -7.19 8.70 -1.55
N LEU A 161 -6.32 7.69 -1.29
CA LEU A 161 -6.75 6.30 -1.23
C LEU A 161 -7.85 6.11 -0.18
N LEU A 162 -7.58 6.48 1.06
CA LEU A 162 -8.51 6.27 2.19
C LEU A 162 -9.79 7.09 2.04
N GLY A 163 -9.69 8.35 1.57
CA GLY A 163 -10.85 9.22 1.39
C GLY A 163 -11.78 8.82 0.23
N LYS A 164 -11.40 7.88 -0.63
CA LYS A 164 -12.28 7.31 -1.67
C LYS A 164 -12.68 5.87 -1.38
N ASN A 165 -12.05 5.25 -0.40
CA ASN A 165 -12.24 3.85 -0.06
C ASN A 165 -12.35 3.71 1.46
N PRO A 166 -13.46 4.18 2.07
CA PRO A 166 -13.61 4.23 3.53
C PRO A 166 -13.45 2.87 4.19
N ALA A 167 -13.88 1.79 3.56
CA ALA A 167 -13.70 0.44 4.08
C ALA A 167 -12.22 0.07 4.34
N ILE A 168 -11.28 0.62 3.55
CA ILE A 168 -9.85 0.40 3.78
C ILE A 168 -9.35 1.19 5.00
N ALA A 169 -9.88 2.40 5.21
CA ALA A 169 -9.60 3.18 6.42
C ALA A 169 -10.14 2.47 7.66
N ASP A 170 -11.37 1.98 7.60
CA ASP A 170 -12.02 1.24 8.69
C ASP A 170 -11.24 -0.03 9.04
N HIS A 171 -10.76 -0.79 8.03
CA HIS A 171 -9.93 -1.95 8.27
C HIS A 171 -8.65 -1.60 9.07
N LEU A 172 -7.94 -0.55 8.66
CA LEU A 172 -6.72 -0.12 9.36
C LEU A 172 -7.00 0.34 10.78
N ILE A 173 -8.10 1.10 11.00
CA ILE A 173 -8.51 1.57 12.32
C ILE A 173 -8.92 0.39 13.21
N ALA A 174 -9.74 -0.52 12.70
CA ALA A 174 -10.16 -1.71 13.44
C ALA A 174 -8.96 -2.55 13.86
N ALA A 175 -8.05 -2.84 12.93
CA ALA A 175 -6.84 -3.61 13.19
C ALA A 175 -5.96 -2.95 14.28
N ALA A 176 -5.79 -1.62 14.22
CA ALA A 176 -5.04 -0.88 15.22
C ALA A 176 -5.70 -0.95 16.61
N MET A 177 -7.02 -0.80 16.66
CA MET A 177 -7.78 -0.89 17.91
C MET A 177 -7.79 -2.31 18.48
N GLU A 178 -7.97 -3.32 17.64
CA GLU A 178 -7.93 -4.73 18.03
C GLU A 178 -6.58 -5.12 18.63
N ARG A 179 -5.49 -4.68 18.00
CA ARG A 179 -4.13 -4.88 18.51
C ARG A 179 -3.93 -4.22 19.87
N ARG A 180 -4.42 -2.98 20.04
CA ARG A 180 -4.29 -2.23 21.31
C ARG A 180 -5.12 -2.82 22.44
N LEU A 181 -6.34 -3.27 22.15
CA LEU A 181 -7.29 -3.78 23.12
C LEU A 181 -7.20 -5.29 23.37
N GLY A 182 -6.51 -6.03 22.48
CA GLY A 182 -6.41 -7.48 22.55
C GLY A 182 -7.73 -8.22 22.30
N SER A 183 -8.71 -7.58 21.70
CA SER A 183 -10.04 -8.13 21.41
C SER A 183 -10.61 -7.53 20.13
N LYS A 184 -11.53 -8.27 19.48
CA LYS A 184 -12.23 -7.76 18.30
C LYS A 184 -13.00 -6.49 18.60
N VAL A 185 -12.97 -5.58 17.63
CA VAL A 185 -13.62 -4.27 17.69
C VAL A 185 -14.64 -4.15 16.57
N GLU A 186 -15.83 -3.69 16.90
CA GLU A 186 -16.83 -3.29 15.93
C GLU A 186 -16.86 -1.75 15.87
N LEU A 187 -16.51 -1.22 14.70
CA LEU A 187 -16.51 0.23 14.50
C LEU A 187 -17.94 0.74 14.38
N VAL A 188 -18.18 1.92 14.94
CA VAL A 188 -19.43 2.64 14.70
C VAL A 188 -19.44 3.17 13.28
N ALA A 189 -20.48 2.86 12.51
CA ALA A 189 -20.61 3.34 11.15
C ALA A 189 -20.62 4.88 11.10
N LEU A 190 -19.87 5.43 10.16
CA LEU A 190 -19.84 6.86 9.87
C LEU A 190 -20.75 7.19 8.69
N GLU A 191 -20.99 8.48 8.49
CA GLU A 191 -21.75 9.00 7.34
C GLU A 191 -20.78 9.18 6.14
N ASP A 192 -20.49 8.09 5.42
CA ASP A 192 -19.53 8.04 4.30
C ASP A 192 -20.18 8.34 2.93
N GLU A 193 -21.30 9.06 2.91
CA GLU A 193 -22.04 9.33 1.68
C GLU A 193 -21.19 10.04 0.61
N VAL A 194 -20.36 11.00 1.01
CA VAL A 194 -19.49 11.76 0.10
C VAL A 194 -18.37 10.90 -0.44
N GLU A 195 -17.74 10.12 0.40
CA GLU A 195 -16.66 9.19 0.10
C GLU A 195 -17.15 8.10 -0.88
N LEU A 196 -18.29 7.50 -0.56
CA LEU A 196 -18.92 6.47 -1.38
C LEU A 196 -19.41 7.04 -2.72
N ALA A 197 -19.94 8.26 -2.75
CA ALA A 197 -20.31 8.93 -4.00
C ALA A 197 -19.07 9.21 -4.88
N ALA A 198 -17.94 9.61 -4.27
CA ALA A 198 -16.69 9.81 -4.99
C ALA A 198 -16.12 8.49 -5.53
N ASN A 199 -16.19 7.41 -4.75
CA ASN A 199 -15.84 6.06 -5.16
C ASN A 199 -16.68 5.62 -6.37
N ALA A 200 -18.01 5.65 -6.24
CA ALA A 200 -18.94 5.24 -7.29
C ALA A 200 -18.75 6.05 -8.58
N TYR A 201 -18.52 7.37 -8.47
CA TYR A 201 -18.20 8.20 -9.63
C TYR A 201 -16.96 7.72 -10.38
N MET A 202 -15.89 7.40 -9.63
CA MET A 202 -14.64 6.89 -10.23
C MET A 202 -14.83 5.49 -10.80
N ALA A 203 -15.47 4.58 -10.09
CA ALA A 203 -15.75 3.23 -10.58
C ALA A 203 -16.55 3.24 -11.87
N LYS A 204 -17.60 4.05 -11.93
CA LYS A 204 -18.39 4.26 -13.15
C LYS A 204 -17.57 4.82 -14.31
N ARG A 205 -16.73 5.83 -14.04
CA ARG A 205 -15.84 6.44 -15.05
C ARG A 205 -14.83 5.42 -15.61
N LEU A 206 -14.40 4.46 -14.80
CA LEU A 206 -13.50 3.38 -15.19
C LEU A 206 -14.22 2.19 -15.84
N GLY A 207 -15.54 2.25 -15.98
CA GLY A 207 -16.32 1.18 -16.60
C GLY A 207 -16.40 -0.09 -15.75
N VAL A 208 -16.30 0.04 -14.42
CA VAL A 208 -16.44 -1.10 -13.52
C VAL A 208 -17.86 -1.65 -13.61
N PRO A 209 -18.07 -2.96 -13.86
CA PRO A 209 -19.40 -3.54 -13.99
C PRO A 209 -20.21 -3.38 -12.70
N GLY A 210 -21.44 -2.89 -12.81
CA GLY A 210 -22.35 -2.77 -11.67
C GLY A 210 -22.13 -1.54 -10.77
N ALA A 211 -21.17 -0.65 -11.13
CA ALA A 211 -20.92 0.59 -10.39
C ALA A 211 -21.81 1.77 -10.88
#